data_43dcd63e80be0a4667a7899056dbe64b
#
_entry.id   43dcd63e80be0a4667a7899056dbe64b
#
_cell.length_a   1.000
_cell.length_b   1.000
_cell.length_c   1.000
_cell.angle_alpha   90.00
_cell.angle_beta   90.00
_cell.angle_gamma   90.00
#
_symmetry.space_group_name_H-M   'P 1'
#
loop_
_entity.id
_entity.type
_entity.pdbx_description
1 polymer ?
#
loop_
_entity_poly.entity_id
_entity_poly.type
_entity_poly.pdbx_seq_one_letter_code
_entity_poly.pdbx_strand_id
1 'polypeptide(L)'
;MNGCMRKIILISVLFLSLGSCRKWLDIYPEGVQLEADAVKTQKDLSMILVSSYDATANHYNGRVQFFNELMGDNLEKPQSGFTVPIYLHTTNYFNSDVGGLYADLYNVIFRLNYIIKRMNDGTIDVEDAFKVRATGETKFLRAMIYFDLVRIWAQPYGFTADNSHLGVVLRTSPETRPKGRGTVAEAYNLIISDLEDAIVNLPVSNGNYANKDAAKALLAKVYFQMNDYNKVKDLCNEIIPKYSLDTNLNRFPNALTSTENIFSFVSTGTGDNRTANYLSNYRLLGSNPSGIRLSKSLYLEATADTLDRRSKFYVVFNKGNAAETYCINKFNHDYLSNPIIYLTQLKLMRAEALAILGADLPTAIDDVNDIIERAYGNSNNNLPTNTIAPDVILVTRKQRRLEFPTEGVRVQDLKRIGAKEDPAGAGLVMIRNSRWNCPGLALQFPVNENTSVFKFNPEGGCE
;
A
#
# COMPACT_ATOMS: atom_id res chain seq x y z
N MET A 1 80.10 -30.88 10.10
CA MET A 1 78.97 -30.49 11.01
C MET A 1 78.16 -29.30 10.54
N ASN A 2 78.34 -28.71 9.36
CA ASN A 2 77.69 -27.44 9.01
C ASN A 2 76.45 -27.51 8.07
N GLY A 3 76.16 -28.68 7.49
CA GLY A 3 75.04 -28.80 6.56
C GLY A 3 73.69 -29.15 7.24
N CYS A 4 73.71 -29.92 8.31
CA CYS A 4 72.53 -30.38 9.02
C CYS A 4 71.91 -29.26 9.90
N MET A 5 72.73 -28.45 10.54
CA MET A 5 72.32 -27.33 11.38
C MET A 5 71.68 -26.18 10.57
N ARG A 6 72.20 -25.93 9.33
CA ARG A 6 71.56 -24.94 8.42
C ARG A 6 70.14 -25.36 7.94
N LYS A 7 69.94 -26.66 7.69
CA LYS A 7 68.60 -27.18 7.30
C LYS A 7 67.62 -27.14 8.47
N ILE A 8 68.08 -27.39 9.71
CA ILE A 8 67.24 -27.32 10.90
C ILE A 8 66.81 -25.86 11.18
N ILE A 9 67.73 -24.90 11.03
CA ILE A 9 67.39 -23.45 11.20
C ILE A 9 66.45 -22.98 10.11
N LEU A 10 66.56 -23.38 8.85
CA LEU A 10 65.68 -23.06 7.78
C LEU A 10 64.24 -23.62 7.98
N ILE A 11 64.11 -24.84 8.50
CA ILE A 11 62.83 -25.48 8.81
C ILE A 11 62.20 -24.83 10.03
N SER A 12 62.96 -24.43 11.07
CA SER A 12 62.44 -23.72 12.22
C SER A 12 61.88 -22.27 11.87
N VAL A 13 62.58 -21.57 10.97
CA VAL A 13 62.12 -20.24 10.48
C VAL A 13 60.90 -20.39 9.62
N LEU A 14 60.75 -21.46 8.85
CA LEU A 14 59.54 -21.72 8.04
C LEU A 14 58.32 -22.07 8.91
N PHE A 15 58.46 -22.72 10.03
CA PHE A 15 57.39 -23.03 10.99
C PHE A 15 56.99 -21.83 11.84
N LEU A 16 57.87 -20.86 12.08
CA LEU A 16 57.58 -19.63 12.80
C LEU A 16 56.81 -18.61 11.91
N SER A 17 56.88 -18.72 10.58
CA SER A 17 56.14 -17.86 9.65
C SER A 17 54.70 -18.32 9.40
N LEU A 18 54.28 -19.52 9.84
CA LEU A 18 52.91 -20.03 9.72
C LEU A 18 52.00 -19.67 10.89
N GLY A 19 52.53 -19.02 11.92
CA GLY A 19 51.76 -18.42 13.03
C GLY A 19 51.25 -17.02 12.69
N SER A 20 50.75 -16.82 11.49
CA SER A 20 50.10 -15.56 11.11
C SER A 20 48.84 -15.36 11.96
N CYS A 21 48.91 -14.40 12.87
CA CYS A 21 47.80 -13.97 13.69
C CYS A 21 46.61 -13.58 12.79
N ARG A 22 45.60 -14.44 12.69
CA ARG A 22 44.33 -14.14 12.02
C ARG A 22 43.65 -12.87 12.57
N LYS A 23 43.97 -12.44 13.78
CA LYS A 23 43.43 -11.23 14.42
C LYS A 23 43.87 -9.91 13.81
N TRP A 24 44.90 -9.86 12.96
CA TRP A 24 45.41 -8.63 12.35
C TRP A 24 44.89 -8.40 10.92
N LEU A 25 44.13 -9.35 10.37
CA LEU A 25 43.52 -9.24 9.04
C LEU A 25 42.03 -8.83 9.06
N ASP A 26 41.41 -8.83 10.24
CA ASP A 26 40.06 -8.30 10.43
C ASP A 26 40.11 -6.80 10.72
N ILE A 27 40.70 -6.02 9.82
CA ILE A 27 40.59 -4.56 9.84
C ILE A 27 39.23 -4.21 9.19
N TYR A 28 38.23 -4.01 10.01
CA TYR A 28 36.98 -3.40 9.55
C TYR A 28 37.24 -1.92 9.26
N PRO A 29 36.73 -1.36 8.14
CA PRO A 29 36.83 0.08 7.88
C PRO A 29 36.27 0.86 9.08
N GLU A 30 36.94 1.95 9.47
CA GLU A 30 36.42 2.85 10.53
C GLU A 30 35.02 3.28 10.20
N GLY A 31 34.07 3.10 11.13
CA GLY A 31 32.65 3.42 10.95
C GLY A 31 31.76 2.26 10.47
N VAL A 32 32.31 1.07 10.17
CA VAL A 32 31.51 -0.13 9.90
C VAL A 32 31.20 -0.84 11.21
N GLN A 33 29.95 -0.81 11.61
CA GLN A 33 29.44 -1.54 12.77
C GLN A 33 29.02 -2.94 12.33
N LEU A 34 29.56 -4.00 12.96
CA LEU A 34 29.10 -5.36 12.71
C LEU A 34 27.62 -5.49 13.10
N GLU A 35 26.85 -6.26 12.35
CA GLU A 35 25.44 -6.53 12.62
C GLU A 35 25.21 -6.98 14.08
N ALA A 36 26.09 -7.85 14.60
CA ALA A 36 26.07 -8.34 15.99
C ALA A 36 26.32 -7.23 17.03
N ASP A 37 26.98 -6.13 16.63
CA ASP A 37 27.32 -5.01 17.50
C ASP A 37 26.33 -3.85 17.37
N ALA A 38 25.53 -3.81 16.33
CA ALA A 38 24.61 -2.73 16.03
C ALA A 38 23.29 -2.82 16.83
N VAL A 39 22.84 -4.04 17.19
CA VAL A 39 21.55 -4.29 17.82
C VAL A 39 21.72 -5.22 19.01
N LYS A 40 21.79 -4.66 20.22
CA LYS A 40 22.09 -5.38 21.48
C LYS A 40 20.97 -5.29 22.52
N THR A 41 20.07 -4.35 22.37
CA THR A 41 19.08 -4.03 23.41
C THR A 41 17.66 -3.94 22.82
N GLN A 42 16.66 -4.07 23.69
CA GLN A 42 15.25 -3.76 23.35
C GLN A 42 15.08 -2.34 22.78
N LYS A 43 15.87 -1.37 23.29
CA LYS A 43 15.84 0.00 22.79
C LYS A 43 16.26 0.09 21.32
N ASP A 44 17.29 -0.66 20.92
CA ASP A 44 17.74 -0.71 19.53
C ASP A 44 16.67 -1.31 18.62
N LEU A 45 16.00 -2.39 19.06
CA LEU A 45 14.85 -2.96 18.34
C LEU A 45 13.69 -1.97 18.22
N SER A 46 13.42 -1.22 19.28
CA SER A 46 12.40 -0.16 19.26
C SER A 46 12.72 0.93 18.25
N MET A 47 13.99 1.36 18.17
CA MET A 47 14.44 2.35 17.17
C MET A 47 14.30 1.83 15.74
N ILE A 48 14.62 0.54 15.47
CA ILE A 48 14.42 -0.07 14.16
C ILE A 48 12.93 -0.13 13.82
N LEU A 49 12.06 -0.44 14.78
CA LEU A 49 10.61 -0.48 14.56
C LEU A 49 10.07 0.92 14.20
N VAL A 50 10.45 1.96 14.94
CA VAL A 50 10.09 3.35 14.64
C VAL A 50 10.62 3.75 13.25
N SER A 51 11.87 3.42 12.94
CA SER A 51 12.47 3.65 11.62
C SER A 51 11.75 2.87 10.51
N SER A 52 11.16 1.71 10.81
CA SER A 52 10.35 0.95 9.84
C SER A 52 9.00 1.60 9.56
N TYR A 53 8.37 2.20 10.58
CA TYR A 53 7.18 3.06 10.36
C TYR A 53 7.53 4.28 9.50
N ASP A 54 8.63 4.96 9.80
CA ASP A 54 9.09 6.11 9.03
C ASP A 54 9.36 5.75 7.57
N ALA A 55 10.12 4.67 7.33
CA ALA A 55 10.40 4.18 5.99
C ALA A 55 9.10 3.79 5.25
N THR A 56 8.16 3.12 5.93
CA THR A 56 6.85 2.80 5.35
C THR A 56 6.11 4.08 4.98
N ALA A 57 6.03 5.05 5.90
CA ALA A 57 5.35 6.32 5.67
C ALA A 57 5.94 7.09 4.47
N ASN A 58 7.26 7.01 4.26
CA ASN A 58 7.93 7.65 3.13
C ASN A 58 7.59 7.02 1.77
N HIS A 59 7.17 5.75 1.74
CA HIS A 59 6.69 5.10 0.51
C HIS A 59 5.19 5.28 0.31
N TYR A 60 4.45 5.39 1.41
CA TYR A 60 3.01 5.67 1.42
C TYR A 60 2.66 7.18 1.40
N ASN A 61 3.61 8.06 1.23
CA ASN A 61 3.41 9.53 1.15
C ASN A 61 2.69 10.02 -0.12
N GLY A 62 1.96 9.15 -0.78
CA GLY A 62 1.30 9.32 -2.07
C GLY A 62 1.97 8.50 -3.19
N ARG A 63 3.17 7.92 -2.99
CA ARG A 63 3.88 7.20 -4.06
C ARG A 63 3.19 5.88 -4.42
N VAL A 64 2.85 5.03 -3.46
CA VAL A 64 2.08 3.79 -3.68
C VAL A 64 0.73 4.10 -4.30
N GLN A 65 0.03 5.10 -3.79
CA GLN A 65 -1.27 5.54 -4.29
C GLN A 65 -1.17 6.05 -5.73
N PHE A 66 -0.14 6.82 -6.04
CA PHE A 66 0.08 7.37 -7.38
C PHE A 66 0.32 6.28 -8.44
N PHE A 67 1.09 5.24 -8.12
CA PHE A 67 1.27 4.11 -9.03
C PHE A 67 -0.07 3.41 -9.33
N ASN A 68 -0.92 3.23 -8.33
CA ASN A 68 -2.27 2.70 -8.53
C ASN A 68 -3.15 3.64 -9.38
N GLU A 69 -3.11 4.95 -9.14
CA GLU A 69 -3.89 5.92 -9.93
C GLU A 69 -3.45 5.95 -11.40
N LEU A 70 -2.14 5.86 -11.68
CA LEU A 70 -1.63 5.78 -13.05
C LEU A 70 -2.15 4.56 -13.81
N MET A 71 -2.39 3.44 -13.13
CA MET A 71 -2.98 2.25 -13.75
C MET A 71 -4.51 2.37 -13.94
N GLY A 72 -5.18 3.26 -13.20
CA GLY A 72 -6.63 3.45 -13.22
C GLY A 72 -7.11 4.39 -14.33
N ASP A 73 -8.38 4.81 -14.24
CA ASP A 73 -9.09 5.66 -15.21
C ASP A 73 -9.37 7.08 -14.71
N ASN A 74 -8.83 7.46 -13.54
CA ASN A 74 -9.04 8.76 -12.93
C ASN A 74 -8.08 9.85 -13.42
N LEU A 75 -6.98 9.48 -14.07
CA LEU A 75 -5.97 10.43 -14.55
C LEU A 75 -5.99 10.59 -16.07
N GLU A 76 -5.54 11.75 -16.54
CA GLU A 76 -5.16 12.00 -17.92
C GLU A 76 -3.77 11.40 -18.18
N LYS A 77 -3.47 11.10 -19.46
CA LYS A 77 -2.14 10.60 -19.85
C LYS A 77 -1.07 11.63 -19.47
N PRO A 78 -0.06 11.23 -18.65
CA PRO A 78 1.08 12.09 -18.37
C PRO A 78 1.85 12.45 -19.66
N GLN A 79 2.48 13.61 -19.68
CA GLN A 79 3.15 14.10 -20.89
C GLN A 79 4.50 13.42 -21.14
N SER A 80 5.21 13.00 -20.11
CA SER A 80 6.55 12.41 -20.23
C SER A 80 6.95 11.65 -18.95
N GLY A 81 8.11 11.01 -19.00
CA GLY A 81 8.77 10.37 -17.87
C GLY A 81 8.30 8.93 -17.62
N PHE A 82 8.71 8.39 -16.49
CA PHE A 82 8.42 7.00 -16.04
C PHE A 82 6.93 6.71 -15.87
N THR A 83 6.13 7.74 -15.69
CA THR A 83 4.68 7.65 -15.51
C THR A 83 3.96 7.19 -16.77
N VAL A 84 4.51 7.50 -17.96
CA VAL A 84 3.87 7.16 -19.24
C VAL A 84 3.76 5.65 -19.45
N PRO A 85 4.81 4.82 -19.28
CA PRO A 85 4.68 3.37 -19.39
C PRO A 85 3.72 2.75 -18.36
N ILE A 86 3.65 3.29 -17.13
CA ILE A 86 2.69 2.82 -16.12
C ILE A 86 1.25 3.13 -16.60
N TYR A 87 1.03 4.36 -17.04
CA TYR A 87 -0.28 4.79 -17.56
C TYR A 87 -0.69 3.97 -18.81
N LEU A 88 0.23 3.69 -19.72
CA LEU A 88 -0.04 2.91 -20.93
C LEU A 88 -0.10 1.40 -20.68
N HIS A 89 0.14 0.94 -19.46
CA HIS A 89 0.23 -0.47 -19.08
C HIS A 89 1.33 -1.23 -19.86
N THR A 90 2.47 -0.57 -20.14
CA THR A 90 3.57 -1.10 -20.94
C THR A 90 4.90 -1.05 -20.20
N THR A 91 4.88 -1.23 -18.89
CA THR A 91 6.11 -1.23 -18.07
C THR A 91 7.03 -2.38 -18.46
N ASN A 92 8.34 -2.13 -18.42
CA ASN A 92 9.38 -3.13 -18.62
C ASN A 92 10.32 -3.16 -17.40
N TYR A 93 11.21 -4.13 -17.38
CA TYR A 93 12.13 -4.37 -16.26
C TYR A 93 13.23 -3.30 -16.10
N PHE A 94 13.35 -2.34 -17.02
CA PHE A 94 14.27 -1.19 -16.93
C PHE A 94 13.59 0.08 -16.35
N ASN A 95 12.30 0.04 -16.02
CA ASN A 95 11.66 1.18 -15.39
C ASN A 95 12.20 1.35 -13.95
N SER A 96 13.11 2.32 -13.78
CA SER A 96 13.83 2.57 -12.52
C SER A 96 12.91 2.96 -11.37
N ASP A 97 11.83 3.68 -11.64
CA ASP A 97 10.91 4.13 -10.58
C ASP A 97 10.03 2.99 -10.06
N VAL A 98 9.59 2.10 -10.97
CA VAL A 98 8.89 0.87 -10.59
C VAL A 98 9.82 -0.04 -9.82
N GLY A 99 11.05 -0.24 -10.31
CA GLY A 99 12.07 -1.03 -9.62
C GLY A 99 12.48 -0.44 -8.27
N GLY A 100 12.57 0.90 -8.19
CA GLY A 100 12.88 1.61 -6.95
C GLY A 100 11.81 1.43 -5.89
N LEU A 101 10.52 1.60 -6.23
CA LEU A 101 9.45 1.35 -5.27
C LEU A 101 9.42 -0.11 -4.79
N TYR A 102 9.61 -1.06 -5.70
CA TYR A 102 9.71 -2.47 -5.37
C TYR A 102 10.82 -2.75 -4.35
N ALA A 103 12.04 -2.31 -4.64
CA ALA A 103 13.20 -2.51 -3.77
C ALA A 103 12.99 -1.84 -2.40
N ASP A 104 12.46 -0.63 -2.37
CA ASP A 104 12.20 0.12 -1.14
C ASP A 104 11.22 -0.62 -0.22
N LEU A 105 10.12 -1.15 -0.77
CA LEU A 105 9.15 -1.93 -0.02
C LEU A 105 9.75 -3.23 0.54
N TYR A 106 10.59 -3.94 -0.24
CA TYR A 106 11.30 -5.13 0.27
C TYR A 106 12.37 -4.79 1.31
N ASN A 107 13.00 -3.62 1.26
CA ASN A 107 13.91 -3.15 2.31
C ASN A 107 13.19 -2.97 3.65
N VAL A 108 11.95 -2.48 3.62
CA VAL A 108 11.13 -2.42 4.86
C VAL A 108 10.77 -3.82 5.34
N ILE A 109 10.33 -4.72 4.46
CA ILE A 109 10.05 -6.13 4.82
C ILE A 109 11.27 -6.79 5.46
N PHE A 110 12.48 -6.56 4.93
CA PHE A 110 13.72 -7.06 5.51
C PHE A 110 13.90 -6.57 6.95
N ARG A 111 13.72 -5.27 7.22
CA ARG A 111 13.83 -4.70 8.58
C ARG A 111 12.80 -5.31 9.54
N LEU A 112 11.55 -5.46 9.08
CA LEU A 112 10.47 -6.07 9.88
C LEU A 112 10.78 -7.54 10.22
N ASN A 113 11.26 -8.31 9.25
CA ASN A 113 11.70 -9.68 9.46
C ASN A 113 12.92 -9.77 10.41
N TYR A 114 13.83 -8.79 10.32
CA TYR A 114 14.98 -8.70 11.21
C TYR A 114 14.54 -8.48 12.66
N ILE A 115 13.60 -7.58 12.92
CA ILE A 115 13.04 -7.36 14.26
C ILE A 115 12.43 -8.66 14.80
N ILE A 116 11.58 -9.34 14.01
CA ILE A 116 10.95 -10.60 14.41
C ILE A 116 12.00 -11.66 14.75
N LYS A 117 13.04 -11.81 13.93
CA LYS A 117 14.14 -12.74 14.19
C LYS A 117 14.85 -12.41 15.49
N ARG A 118 15.26 -11.14 15.69
CA ARG A 118 16.05 -10.72 16.86
C ARG A 118 15.27 -10.80 18.18
N MET A 119 13.95 -10.60 18.14
CA MET A 119 13.09 -10.81 19.32
C MET A 119 12.95 -12.30 19.73
N ASN A 120 13.25 -13.23 18.80
CA ASN A 120 13.00 -14.66 19.00
C ASN A 120 14.26 -15.52 19.08
N ASP A 121 15.45 -15.00 18.75
CA ASP A 121 16.71 -15.77 18.74
C ASP A 121 17.36 -15.89 20.13
N GLY A 122 16.82 -15.25 21.15
CA GLY A 122 17.31 -15.30 22.52
C GLY A 122 18.60 -14.50 22.76
N THR A 123 19.07 -13.73 21.80
CA THR A 123 20.32 -12.95 21.92
C THR A 123 20.13 -11.58 22.55
N ILE A 124 18.89 -11.11 22.61
CA ILE A 124 18.49 -9.83 23.23
C ILE A 124 17.44 -10.13 24.29
N ASP A 125 17.66 -9.61 25.49
CA ASP A 125 16.63 -9.63 26.53
C ASP A 125 15.56 -8.60 26.20
N VAL A 126 14.33 -9.07 26.02
CA VAL A 126 13.17 -8.25 25.65
C VAL A 126 12.00 -8.55 26.59
N GLU A 127 11.37 -7.50 27.09
CA GLU A 127 10.17 -7.60 27.91
C GLU A 127 9.02 -8.21 27.10
N ASP A 128 8.23 -9.09 27.70
CA ASP A 128 7.10 -9.75 27.05
C ASP A 128 6.11 -8.76 26.45
N ALA A 129 5.80 -7.67 27.18
CA ALA A 129 4.88 -6.64 26.71
C ALA A 129 5.40 -5.94 25.43
N PHE A 130 6.70 -5.65 25.36
CA PHE A 130 7.33 -5.12 24.16
C PHE A 130 7.27 -6.14 23.01
N LYS A 131 7.63 -7.40 23.29
CA LYS A 131 7.65 -8.48 22.30
C LYS A 131 6.27 -8.69 21.68
N VAL A 132 5.22 -8.73 22.48
CA VAL A 132 3.83 -8.87 22.01
C VAL A 132 3.47 -7.69 21.10
N ARG A 133 3.62 -6.46 21.59
CA ARG A 133 3.27 -5.25 20.82
C ARG A 133 4.08 -5.14 19.52
N ALA A 134 5.40 -5.29 19.59
CA ALA A 134 6.29 -5.16 18.42
C ALA A 134 6.02 -6.27 17.39
N THR A 135 5.63 -7.49 17.81
CA THR A 135 5.16 -8.54 16.91
C THR A 135 3.91 -8.10 16.15
N GLY A 136 2.93 -7.55 16.85
CA GLY A 136 1.71 -7.03 16.20
C GLY A 136 1.99 -5.91 15.21
N GLU A 137 2.83 -4.94 15.59
CA GLU A 137 3.19 -3.81 14.72
C GLU A 137 3.98 -4.23 13.48
N THR A 138 4.99 -5.11 13.64
CA THR A 138 5.79 -5.60 12.51
C THR A 138 4.96 -6.40 11.52
N LYS A 139 4.05 -7.25 12.01
CA LYS A 139 3.16 -8.05 11.17
C LYS A 139 2.11 -7.19 10.47
N PHE A 140 1.55 -6.19 11.13
CA PHE A 140 0.66 -5.23 10.50
C PHE A 140 1.32 -4.50 9.32
N LEU A 141 2.53 -3.93 9.54
CA LEU A 141 3.25 -3.22 8.48
C LEU A 141 3.63 -4.18 7.34
N ARG A 142 4.09 -5.40 7.65
CA ARG A 142 4.46 -6.40 6.64
C ARG A 142 3.25 -6.81 5.79
N ALA A 143 2.12 -7.05 6.41
CA ALA A 143 0.87 -7.36 5.73
C ALA A 143 0.41 -6.21 4.81
N MET A 144 0.49 -4.96 5.29
CA MET A 144 0.14 -3.78 4.50
C MET A 144 1.01 -3.66 3.25
N ILE A 145 2.32 -3.86 3.39
CA ILE A 145 3.26 -3.80 2.28
C ILE A 145 3.03 -4.94 1.29
N TYR A 146 2.85 -6.19 1.77
CA TYR A 146 2.54 -7.32 0.88
C TYR A 146 1.22 -7.17 0.16
N PHE A 147 0.22 -6.57 0.80
CA PHE A 147 -1.07 -6.31 0.17
C PHE A 147 -0.94 -5.35 -1.02
N ASP A 148 -0.10 -4.33 -0.93
CA ASP A 148 0.16 -3.45 -2.08
C ASP A 148 1.12 -4.09 -3.10
N LEU A 149 2.15 -4.81 -2.67
CA LEU A 149 3.04 -5.54 -3.58
C LEU A 149 2.24 -6.50 -4.48
N VAL A 150 1.39 -7.35 -3.91
CA VAL A 150 0.63 -8.33 -4.72
C VAL A 150 -0.36 -7.65 -5.67
N ARG A 151 -1.00 -6.54 -5.25
CA ARG A 151 -1.97 -5.81 -6.08
C ARG A 151 -1.33 -5.01 -7.22
N ILE A 152 -0.07 -4.59 -7.06
CA ILE A 152 0.64 -3.78 -8.05
C ILE A 152 1.45 -4.66 -9.01
N TRP A 153 2.12 -5.71 -8.53
CA TRP A 153 3.03 -6.54 -9.34
C TRP A 153 2.46 -7.91 -9.74
N ALA A 154 1.25 -8.24 -9.34
CA ALA A 154 0.59 -9.47 -9.78
C ALA A 154 -0.80 -9.18 -10.38
N GLN A 155 -1.33 -10.18 -11.10
CA GLN A 155 -2.74 -10.19 -11.47
C GLN A 155 -3.59 -10.30 -10.20
N PRO A 156 -4.82 -9.75 -10.19
CA PRO A 156 -5.63 -9.68 -8.98
C PRO A 156 -6.08 -11.05 -8.48
N TYR A 157 -6.47 -11.10 -7.22
CA TYR A 157 -7.18 -12.26 -6.66
C TYR A 157 -8.44 -12.55 -7.49
N GLY A 158 -8.65 -13.80 -7.84
CA GLY A 158 -9.72 -14.26 -8.74
C GLY A 158 -9.36 -14.26 -10.23
N PHE A 159 -8.11 -13.92 -10.60
CA PHE A 159 -7.62 -14.05 -11.98
C PHE A 159 -7.60 -15.51 -12.46
N THR A 160 -7.15 -16.45 -11.63
CA THR A 160 -7.40 -17.88 -11.77
C THR A 160 -8.34 -18.34 -10.67
N ALA A 161 -9.13 -19.38 -10.91
CA ALA A 161 -10.15 -19.83 -9.97
C ALA A 161 -9.59 -20.21 -8.59
N ASP A 162 -8.38 -20.78 -8.55
CA ASP A 162 -7.67 -21.22 -7.35
C ASP A 162 -6.59 -20.24 -6.87
N ASN A 163 -6.41 -19.12 -7.58
CA ASN A 163 -5.34 -18.12 -7.31
C ASN A 163 -3.92 -18.70 -7.35
N SER A 164 -3.68 -19.77 -8.12
CA SER A 164 -2.38 -20.43 -8.31
C SER A 164 -1.43 -19.65 -9.22
N HIS A 165 -1.91 -18.61 -9.89
CA HIS A 165 -1.06 -17.73 -10.70
C HIS A 165 -0.01 -17.00 -9.86
N LEU A 166 1.11 -16.60 -10.50
CA LEU A 166 2.25 -16.03 -9.82
C LEU A 166 1.93 -14.70 -9.14
N GLY A 167 2.21 -14.64 -7.86
CA GLY A 167 2.14 -13.47 -7.00
C GLY A 167 3.47 -12.72 -6.94
N VAL A 168 4.01 -12.53 -5.74
CA VAL A 168 5.26 -11.82 -5.44
C VAL A 168 6.23 -12.71 -4.66
N VAL A 169 7.47 -12.27 -4.45
CA VAL A 169 8.44 -13.00 -3.62
C VAL A 169 8.04 -12.90 -2.15
N LEU A 170 7.78 -14.02 -1.50
CA LEU A 170 7.36 -14.06 -0.09
C LEU A 170 8.58 -14.29 0.81
N ARG A 171 9.02 -13.23 1.51
CA ARG A 171 10.14 -13.25 2.49
C ARG A 171 9.58 -13.12 3.90
N THR A 172 9.77 -14.16 4.70
CA THR A 172 9.38 -14.22 6.12
C THR A 172 10.58 -14.25 7.06
N SER A 173 11.79 -14.19 6.51
CA SER A 173 13.07 -14.08 7.21
C SER A 173 13.95 -12.99 6.57
N PRO A 174 14.94 -12.42 7.30
CA PRO A 174 15.82 -11.39 6.79
C PRO A 174 16.92 -11.98 5.88
N GLU A 175 16.51 -12.62 4.79
CA GLU A 175 17.41 -13.24 3.81
C GLU A 175 17.38 -12.49 2.49
N THR A 176 18.57 -12.40 1.86
CA THR A 176 18.75 -11.69 0.58
C THR A 176 19.00 -12.63 -0.60
N ARG A 177 19.04 -13.94 -0.38
CA ARG A 177 19.27 -14.92 -1.47
C ARG A 177 18.18 -14.82 -2.54
N PRO A 178 18.54 -15.09 -3.81
CA PRO A 178 17.56 -15.21 -4.88
C PRO A 178 16.41 -16.16 -4.50
N LYS A 179 15.18 -15.74 -4.74
CA LYS A 179 13.97 -16.51 -4.42
C LYS A 179 12.93 -16.31 -5.50
N GLY A 180 12.26 -17.38 -5.91
CA GLY A 180 11.14 -17.32 -6.83
C GLY A 180 9.89 -16.68 -6.21
N ARG A 181 8.95 -16.34 -7.06
CA ARG A 181 7.64 -15.81 -6.66
C ARG A 181 6.79 -16.92 -6.05
N GLY A 182 6.06 -16.60 -5.00
CA GLY A 182 4.93 -17.42 -4.56
C GLY A 182 3.70 -17.18 -5.44
N THR A 183 2.65 -17.93 -5.21
CA THR A 183 1.33 -17.73 -5.83
C THR A 183 0.59 -16.56 -5.17
N VAL A 184 -0.44 -16.05 -5.84
CA VAL A 184 -1.33 -15.05 -5.24
C VAL A 184 -2.06 -15.63 -4.03
N ALA A 185 -2.49 -16.91 -4.07
CA ALA A 185 -3.06 -17.58 -2.90
C ALA A 185 -2.11 -17.56 -1.69
N GLU A 186 -0.84 -17.93 -1.87
CA GLU A 186 0.16 -17.91 -0.80
C GLU A 186 0.40 -16.48 -0.27
N ALA A 187 0.40 -15.47 -1.15
CA ALA A 187 0.56 -14.09 -0.74
C ALA A 187 -0.60 -13.62 0.15
N TYR A 188 -1.85 -13.89 -0.25
CA TYR A 188 -3.02 -13.54 0.55
C TYR A 188 -3.09 -14.32 1.86
N ASN A 189 -2.71 -15.60 1.86
CA ASN A 189 -2.63 -16.39 3.09
C ASN A 189 -1.61 -15.80 4.09
N LEU A 190 -0.43 -15.36 3.62
CA LEU A 190 0.56 -14.69 4.47
C LEU A 190 0.02 -13.36 5.01
N ILE A 191 -0.63 -12.56 4.18
CA ILE A 191 -1.22 -11.26 4.57
C ILE A 191 -2.28 -11.48 5.66
N ILE A 192 -3.18 -12.44 5.45
CA ILE A 192 -4.25 -12.75 6.41
C ILE A 192 -3.66 -13.25 7.73
N SER A 193 -2.72 -14.21 7.68
CA SER A 193 -2.06 -14.74 8.88
C SER A 193 -1.33 -13.63 9.67
N ASP A 194 -0.62 -12.73 8.99
CA ASP A 194 0.04 -11.61 9.65
C ASP A 194 -0.96 -10.64 10.29
N LEU A 195 -2.11 -10.39 9.66
CA LEU A 195 -3.14 -9.52 10.23
C LEU A 195 -3.89 -10.17 11.38
N GLU A 196 -4.16 -11.48 11.34
CA GLU A 196 -4.74 -12.23 12.46
C GLU A 196 -3.82 -12.19 13.67
N ASP A 197 -2.52 -12.43 13.48
CA ASP A 197 -1.52 -12.27 14.54
C ASP A 197 -1.43 -10.82 15.05
N ALA A 198 -1.51 -9.83 14.15
CA ALA A 198 -1.54 -8.43 14.54
C ALA A 198 -2.77 -8.09 15.39
N ILE A 199 -3.95 -8.60 15.06
CA ILE A 199 -5.18 -8.43 15.83
C ILE A 199 -5.04 -9.00 17.24
N VAL A 200 -4.37 -10.15 17.40
CA VAL A 200 -4.11 -10.75 18.72
C VAL A 200 -3.16 -9.88 19.53
N ASN A 201 -2.06 -9.44 18.94
CA ASN A 201 -0.92 -8.85 19.64
C ASN A 201 -0.97 -7.34 19.81
N LEU A 202 -1.71 -6.61 18.95
CA LEU A 202 -1.80 -5.16 19.06
C LEU A 202 -2.68 -4.71 20.22
N PRO A 203 -2.32 -3.60 20.90
CA PRO A 203 -3.18 -2.99 21.90
C PRO A 203 -4.41 -2.31 21.23
N VAL A 204 -5.43 -2.05 22.06
CA VAL A 204 -6.63 -1.30 21.63
C VAL A 204 -6.28 0.16 21.25
N SER A 205 -5.33 0.75 21.96
CA SER A 205 -4.82 2.11 21.69
C SER A 205 -3.29 2.07 21.64
N ASN A 206 -2.68 2.73 20.65
CA ASN A 206 -1.23 2.72 20.43
C ASN A 206 -0.70 4.08 19.90
N GLY A 207 -1.34 5.17 20.30
CA GLY A 207 -0.96 6.51 19.79
C GLY A 207 -1.10 6.60 18.27
N ASN A 208 -0.02 7.00 17.58
CA ASN A 208 0.00 7.12 16.12
C ASN A 208 0.44 5.82 15.40
N TYR A 209 0.69 4.75 16.14
CA TYR A 209 1.06 3.45 15.59
C TYR A 209 -0.15 2.55 15.39
N ALA A 210 0.04 1.44 14.70
CA ALA A 210 -1.03 0.49 14.45
C ALA A 210 -1.63 -0.02 15.76
N ASN A 211 -2.96 -0.12 15.78
CA ASN A 211 -3.75 -0.67 16.87
C ASN A 211 -4.62 -1.82 16.37
N LYS A 212 -5.35 -2.45 17.26
CA LYS A 212 -6.20 -3.61 16.93
C LYS A 212 -7.26 -3.30 15.87
N ASP A 213 -7.88 -2.13 15.91
CA ASP A 213 -8.90 -1.74 14.94
C ASP A 213 -8.26 -1.43 13.55
N ALA A 214 -7.04 -0.89 13.51
CA ALA A 214 -6.30 -0.72 12.26
C ALA A 214 -6.02 -2.07 11.57
N ALA A 215 -5.62 -3.09 12.35
CA ALA A 215 -5.38 -4.42 11.80
C ALA A 215 -6.67 -5.08 11.29
N LYS A 216 -7.77 -4.99 12.04
CA LYS A 216 -9.10 -5.49 11.61
C LYS A 216 -9.59 -4.77 10.36
N ALA A 217 -9.43 -3.45 10.29
CA ALA A 217 -9.86 -2.65 9.15
C ALA A 217 -9.03 -2.95 7.89
N LEU A 218 -7.72 -3.18 8.04
CA LEU A 218 -6.89 -3.63 6.92
C LEU A 218 -7.29 -5.04 6.48
N LEU A 219 -7.60 -5.94 7.40
CA LEU A 219 -8.10 -7.28 7.08
C LEU A 219 -9.44 -7.23 6.34
N ALA A 220 -10.34 -6.31 6.70
CA ALA A 220 -11.57 -6.07 5.95
C ALA A 220 -11.29 -5.60 4.51
N LYS A 221 -10.29 -4.72 4.30
CA LYS A 221 -9.85 -4.31 2.95
C LYS A 221 -9.28 -5.48 2.14
N VAL A 222 -8.55 -6.40 2.78
CA VAL A 222 -8.03 -7.62 2.16
C VAL A 222 -9.18 -8.53 1.71
N TYR A 223 -10.13 -8.81 2.59
CA TYR A 223 -11.30 -9.63 2.23
C TYR A 223 -12.19 -8.96 1.19
N PHE A 224 -12.30 -7.63 1.20
CA PHE A 224 -13.01 -6.89 0.17
C PHE A 224 -12.36 -7.07 -1.21
N GLN A 225 -11.01 -7.05 -1.28
CA GLN A 225 -10.27 -7.32 -2.50
C GLN A 225 -10.44 -8.78 -2.99
N MET A 226 -10.67 -9.72 -2.08
CA MET A 226 -10.94 -11.13 -2.37
C MET A 226 -12.41 -11.41 -2.76
N ASN A 227 -13.30 -10.40 -2.66
CA ASN A 227 -14.75 -10.56 -2.79
C ASN A 227 -15.38 -11.47 -1.71
N ASP A 228 -14.73 -11.61 -0.54
CA ASP A 228 -15.30 -12.30 0.63
C ASP A 228 -16.15 -11.33 1.46
N TYR A 229 -17.36 -11.08 0.97
CA TYR A 229 -18.26 -10.09 1.53
C TYR A 229 -18.78 -10.44 2.92
N ASN A 230 -18.87 -11.73 3.29
CA ASN A 230 -19.23 -12.13 4.66
C ASN A 230 -18.20 -11.65 5.68
N LYS A 231 -16.92 -11.89 5.41
CA LYS A 231 -15.83 -11.42 6.26
C LYS A 231 -15.76 -9.90 6.34
N VAL A 232 -16.01 -9.20 5.21
CA VAL A 232 -16.08 -7.73 5.19
C VAL A 232 -17.18 -7.23 6.10
N LYS A 233 -18.41 -7.76 5.97
CA LYS A 233 -19.56 -7.41 6.79
C LYS A 233 -19.23 -7.58 8.29
N ASP A 234 -18.71 -8.74 8.67
CA ASP A 234 -18.48 -9.08 10.07
C ASP A 234 -17.43 -8.13 10.69
N LEU A 235 -16.29 -7.90 10.04
CA LEU A 235 -15.26 -6.98 10.52
C LEU A 235 -15.73 -5.52 10.55
N CYS A 236 -16.45 -5.07 9.53
CA CYS A 236 -16.97 -3.72 9.50
C CYS A 236 -18.02 -3.48 10.60
N ASN A 237 -18.87 -4.45 10.89
CA ASN A 237 -19.84 -4.36 12.00
C ASN A 237 -19.16 -4.19 13.38
N GLU A 238 -17.97 -4.76 13.57
CA GLU A 238 -17.22 -4.60 14.82
C GLU A 238 -16.55 -3.21 14.95
N ILE A 239 -16.16 -2.59 13.83
CA ILE A 239 -15.32 -1.38 13.82
C ILE A 239 -16.18 -0.13 13.70
N ILE A 240 -17.10 -0.08 12.74
CA ILE A 240 -17.87 1.12 12.38
C ILE A 240 -18.52 1.81 13.61
N PRO A 241 -19.11 1.09 14.58
CA PRO A 241 -19.75 1.74 15.74
C PRO A 241 -18.81 2.53 16.65
N LYS A 242 -17.49 2.36 16.51
CA LYS A 242 -16.48 3.02 17.36
C LYS A 242 -16.01 4.37 16.79
N TYR A 243 -16.38 4.70 15.58
CA TYR A 243 -15.92 5.89 14.85
C TYR A 243 -17.12 6.70 14.35
N SER A 244 -16.90 7.97 14.06
CA SER A 244 -17.93 8.87 13.53
C SER A 244 -17.43 9.60 12.30
N LEU A 245 -18.31 9.86 11.34
CA LEU A 245 -17.96 10.63 10.14
C LEU A 245 -17.56 12.05 10.51
N ASP A 246 -16.48 12.53 9.92
CA ASP A 246 -16.08 13.93 10.02
C ASP A 246 -16.92 14.77 9.04
N THR A 247 -17.31 15.95 9.46
CA THR A 247 -18.00 16.91 8.60
C THR A 247 -17.10 17.52 7.52
N ASN A 248 -15.78 17.44 7.72
CA ASN A 248 -14.80 17.91 6.76
C ASN A 248 -14.62 16.88 5.63
N LEU A 249 -14.89 17.30 4.40
CA LEU A 249 -14.75 16.45 3.22
C LEU A 249 -13.31 16.18 2.82
N ASN A 250 -12.38 17.08 3.16
CA ASN A 250 -10.95 16.85 2.98
C ASN A 250 -10.33 16.36 4.29
N ARG A 251 -10.09 15.05 4.39
CA ARG A 251 -9.58 14.40 5.60
C ARG A 251 -8.08 14.59 5.84
N PHE A 252 -7.32 14.97 4.82
CA PHE A 252 -5.87 15.10 4.92
C PHE A 252 -5.40 16.17 5.91
N PRO A 253 -5.93 17.40 5.93
CA PRO A 253 -5.51 18.42 6.90
C PRO A 253 -5.77 18.05 8.36
N ASN A 254 -6.82 17.26 8.59
CA ASN A 254 -7.31 16.94 9.94
C ASN A 254 -7.12 15.47 10.32
N ALA A 255 -6.27 14.73 9.62
CA ALA A 255 -6.12 13.28 9.79
C ALA A 255 -5.92 12.85 11.26
N LEU A 256 -5.22 13.66 12.07
CA LEU A 256 -4.98 13.36 13.48
C LEU A 256 -6.18 13.60 14.40
N THR A 257 -6.99 14.58 14.09
CA THR A 257 -8.12 15.01 14.95
C THR A 257 -9.45 14.52 14.42
N SER A 258 -9.45 13.92 13.24
CA SER A 258 -10.66 13.39 12.59
C SER A 258 -11.23 12.20 13.37
N THR A 259 -12.53 12.26 13.64
CA THR A 259 -13.29 11.16 14.26
C THR A 259 -13.42 9.93 13.36
N GLU A 260 -13.06 10.05 12.07
CA GLU A 260 -12.99 8.94 11.11
C GLU A 260 -11.66 8.20 11.12
N ASN A 261 -10.62 8.76 11.73
CA ASN A 261 -9.27 8.23 11.60
C ASN A 261 -9.10 6.91 12.36
N ILE A 262 -8.73 5.85 11.63
CA ILE A 262 -8.40 4.54 12.21
C ILE A 262 -6.88 4.32 12.19
N PHE A 263 -6.22 4.69 11.09
CA PHE A 263 -4.76 4.66 10.96
C PHE A 263 -4.26 5.69 9.95
N SER A 264 -3.27 6.49 10.34
CA SER A 264 -2.63 7.52 9.52
C SER A 264 -1.13 7.56 9.73
N PHE A 265 -0.39 7.93 8.68
CA PHE A 265 0.98 8.40 8.85
C PHE A 265 0.97 9.90 9.13
N VAL A 266 1.52 10.27 10.26
CA VAL A 266 1.43 11.62 10.81
C VAL A 266 2.61 12.46 10.41
N SER A 267 2.35 13.68 9.93
CA SER A 267 3.36 14.73 9.71
C SER A 267 3.38 15.70 10.88
N THR A 268 4.58 16.07 11.33
CA THR A 268 4.78 17.08 12.37
C THR A 268 5.24 18.42 11.79
N GLY A 269 5.64 18.46 10.52
CA GLY A 269 6.11 19.64 9.82
C GLY A 269 6.53 19.33 8.39
N THR A 270 7.12 20.32 7.73
CA THR A 270 7.59 20.18 6.33
C THR A 270 8.74 19.18 6.18
N GLY A 271 9.52 18.95 7.24
CA GLY A 271 10.67 18.04 7.23
C GLY A 271 10.31 16.55 7.26
N ASP A 272 9.10 16.21 7.69
CA ASP A 272 8.59 14.83 7.75
C ASP A 272 7.26 14.66 7.01
N ASN A 273 7.10 15.37 5.90
CA ASN A 273 5.86 15.42 5.13
C ASN A 273 5.41 14.05 4.59
N ARG A 274 4.37 13.48 5.22
CA ARG A 274 3.78 12.17 4.87
C ARG A 274 2.86 12.21 3.63
N THR A 275 2.87 13.33 2.91
CA THR A 275 2.13 13.53 1.65
C THR A 275 3.01 14.15 0.56
N ALA A 276 4.33 14.02 0.66
CA ALA A 276 5.27 14.67 -0.26
C ALA A 276 5.00 14.34 -1.74
N ASN A 277 4.68 13.08 -2.07
CA ASN A 277 4.34 12.70 -3.45
C ASN A 277 2.96 13.20 -3.89
N TYR A 278 1.98 13.28 -3.00
CA TYR A 278 0.69 13.92 -3.32
C TYR A 278 0.89 15.40 -3.68
N LEU A 279 1.69 16.13 -2.88
CA LEU A 279 1.97 17.53 -3.14
C LEU A 279 2.75 17.71 -4.44
N SER A 280 3.77 16.90 -4.68
CA SER A 280 4.57 16.94 -5.91
C SER A 280 3.72 16.72 -7.16
N ASN A 281 2.75 15.81 -7.13
CA ASN A 281 1.95 15.43 -8.28
C ASN A 281 0.72 16.30 -8.49
N TYR A 282 0.02 16.69 -7.40
CA TYR A 282 -1.33 17.25 -7.47
C TYR A 282 -1.47 18.66 -6.94
N ARG A 283 -0.47 19.22 -6.24
CA ARG A 283 -0.51 20.61 -5.76
C ARG A 283 -0.56 21.57 -6.95
N LEU A 284 -1.47 22.53 -6.89
CA LEU A 284 -1.54 23.60 -7.89
C LEU A 284 -0.36 24.55 -7.72
N LEU A 285 0.21 25.00 -8.83
CA LEU A 285 1.37 25.92 -8.85
C LEU A 285 0.89 27.36 -9.01
N GLY A 286 0.28 27.89 -7.96
CA GLY A 286 -0.37 29.21 -8.02
C GLY A 286 -1.57 29.20 -8.99
N SER A 287 -1.48 29.96 -10.07
CA SER A 287 -2.48 30.01 -11.15
C SER A 287 -2.28 28.96 -12.24
N ASN A 288 -1.33 28.03 -12.08
CA ASN A 288 -1.04 27.00 -13.05
C ASN A 288 -1.56 25.63 -12.60
N PRO A 289 -1.90 24.73 -13.56
CA PRO A 289 -2.30 23.36 -13.25
C PRO A 289 -1.16 22.59 -12.58
N SER A 290 -1.51 21.54 -11.82
CA SER A 290 -0.56 20.56 -11.28
C SER A 290 0.13 19.77 -12.42
N GLY A 291 1.26 19.12 -12.11
CA GLY A 291 1.99 18.29 -13.07
C GLY A 291 1.18 17.07 -13.56
N ILE A 292 0.39 16.48 -12.66
CA ILE A 292 -0.53 15.37 -12.96
C ILE A 292 -1.96 15.89 -12.97
N ARG A 293 -2.72 15.44 -13.95
CA ARG A 293 -4.05 15.95 -14.28
C ARG A 293 -5.09 14.84 -14.14
N LEU A 294 -6.31 15.23 -13.79
CA LEU A 294 -7.44 14.32 -13.72
C LEU A 294 -8.02 14.05 -15.11
N SER A 295 -8.63 12.88 -15.29
CA SER A 295 -9.41 12.59 -16.48
C SER A 295 -10.65 13.48 -16.57
N LYS A 296 -11.03 13.85 -17.79
CA LYS A 296 -12.26 14.58 -18.06
C LYS A 296 -13.49 13.84 -17.52
N SER A 297 -13.50 12.51 -17.62
CA SER A 297 -14.56 11.65 -17.14
C SER A 297 -14.79 11.81 -15.62
N LEU A 298 -13.73 11.78 -14.82
CA LEU A 298 -13.81 11.98 -13.38
C LEU A 298 -14.29 13.42 -13.05
N TYR A 299 -13.71 14.43 -13.73
CA TYR A 299 -14.09 15.82 -13.53
C TYR A 299 -15.59 16.04 -13.79
N LEU A 300 -16.10 15.57 -14.93
CA LEU A 300 -17.51 15.72 -15.29
C LEU A 300 -18.43 15.00 -14.32
N GLU A 301 -18.07 13.80 -13.87
CA GLU A 301 -18.86 13.05 -12.88
C GLU A 301 -18.89 13.78 -11.52
N ALA A 302 -17.74 14.27 -11.06
CA ALA A 302 -17.62 14.92 -9.76
C ALA A 302 -18.20 16.33 -9.70
N THR A 303 -18.38 16.98 -10.85
CA THR A 303 -18.95 18.35 -10.96
C THR A 303 -20.31 18.38 -11.61
N ALA A 304 -20.92 17.21 -11.89
CA ALA A 304 -22.24 17.10 -12.50
C ALA A 304 -23.33 17.77 -11.67
N ASP A 305 -23.19 17.71 -10.33
CA ASP A 305 -24.05 18.41 -9.38
C ASP A 305 -23.21 19.37 -8.54
N THR A 306 -23.45 20.66 -8.67
CA THR A 306 -22.76 21.72 -7.93
C THR A 306 -23.18 21.81 -6.46
N LEU A 307 -24.28 21.17 -6.08
CA LEU A 307 -24.72 21.05 -4.69
C LEU A 307 -23.89 20.02 -3.93
N ASP A 308 -23.27 19.05 -4.62
CA ASP A 308 -22.27 18.18 -4.02
C ASP A 308 -21.02 19.01 -3.67
N ARG A 309 -20.78 19.20 -2.38
CA ARG A 309 -19.67 20.04 -1.87
C ARG A 309 -18.30 19.53 -2.29
N ARG A 310 -18.16 18.25 -2.68
CA ARG A 310 -16.91 17.67 -3.22
C ARG A 310 -16.56 18.27 -4.57
N SER A 311 -17.53 18.78 -5.33
CA SER A 311 -17.29 19.47 -6.61
C SER A 311 -16.31 20.63 -6.48
N LYS A 312 -16.22 21.27 -5.30
CA LYS A 312 -15.29 22.38 -5.00
C LYS A 312 -13.82 21.96 -4.97
N PHE A 313 -13.53 20.68 -4.88
CA PHE A 313 -12.14 20.19 -4.96
C PHE A 313 -11.61 20.13 -6.39
N TYR A 314 -12.47 20.20 -7.38
CA TYR A 314 -12.12 20.06 -8.79
C TYR A 314 -11.99 21.44 -9.45
N VAL A 315 -10.86 21.62 -10.13
CA VAL A 315 -10.51 22.90 -10.76
C VAL A 315 -10.25 22.66 -12.24
N VAL A 316 -10.81 23.52 -13.10
CA VAL A 316 -10.57 23.51 -14.54
C VAL A 316 -9.72 24.72 -14.93
N PHE A 317 -8.65 24.46 -15.69
CA PHE A 317 -7.80 25.47 -16.32
C PHE A 317 -8.09 25.56 -17.80
N ASN A 318 -7.92 26.74 -18.40
CA ASN A 318 -8.09 26.98 -19.84
C ASN A 318 -9.44 26.48 -20.39
N LYS A 319 -10.51 26.67 -19.62
CA LYS A 319 -11.86 26.19 -19.94
C LYS A 319 -12.28 26.64 -21.36
N GLY A 320 -12.76 25.67 -22.12
CA GLY A 320 -13.32 25.92 -23.46
C GLY A 320 -12.30 26.02 -24.60
N ASN A 321 -11.02 25.71 -24.35
CA ASN A 321 -10.02 25.68 -25.42
C ASN A 321 -9.25 24.33 -25.45
N ALA A 322 -8.37 24.15 -26.44
CA ALA A 322 -7.63 22.91 -26.65
C ALA A 322 -6.67 22.53 -25.49
N ALA A 323 -6.34 23.47 -24.62
CA ALA A 323 -5.49 23.25 -23.45
C ALA A 323 -6.31 23.07 -22.15
N GLU A 324 -7.60 22.80 -22.27
CA GLU A 324 -8.46 22.55 -21.11
C GLU A 324 -7.93 21.39 -20.26
N THR A 325 -7.81 21.64 -18.95
CA THR A 325 -7.12 20.72 -18.03
C THR A 325 -7.84 20.66 -16.70
N TYR A 326 -7.91 19.47 -16.12
CA TYR A 326 -8.63 19.19 -14.86
C TYR A 326 -7.66 18.83 -13.77
N CYS A 327 -7.81 19.47 -12.61
CA CYS A 327 -6.95 19.28 -11.44
C CYS A 327 -7.77 19.14 -10.16
N ILE A 328 -7.09 18.78 -9.07
CA ILE A 328 -7.68 18.70 -7.73
C ILE A 328 -6.92 19.62 -6.78
N ASN A 329 -7.62 20.31 -5.88
CA ASN A 329 -7.02 21.26 -4.94
C ASN A 329 -6.90 20.74 -3.50
N LYS A 330 -7.21 19.46 -3.25
CA LYS A 330 -7.12 18.82 -1.91
C LYS A 330 -5.74 18.97 -1.26
N PHE A 331 -4.68 19.13 -2.06
CA PHE A 331 -3.27 19.08 -1.65
C PHE A 331 -2.58 20.44 -1.69
N ASN A 332 -3.31 21.55 -1.67
CA ASN A 332 -2.75 22.90 -1.66
C ASN A 332 -2.30 23.31 -0.24
N HIS A 333 -1.34 22.57 0.32
CA HIS A 333 -0.76 22.74 1.64
C HIS A 333 0.76 22.57 1.58
N ASP A 334 1.46 22.97 2.63
CA ASP A 334 2.92 22.79 2.71
C ASP A 334 3.30 21.39 3.19
N TYR A 335 2.49 20.81 4.06
CA TYR A 335 2.55 19.40 4.49
C TYR A 335 1.17 18.94 4.97
N LEU A 336 0.95 17.63 4.93
CA LEU A 336 -0.28 16.99 5.39
C LEU A 336 0.05 15.63 6.01
N SER A 337 -0.73 15.19 6.98
CA SER A 337 -0.75 13.79 7.40
C SER A 337 -1.46 12.95 6.35
N ASN A 338 -1.09 11.68 6.24
CA ASN A 338 -1.70 10.78 5.26
C ASN A 338 -2.65 9.78 5.92
N PRO A 339 -3.97 9.94 5.78
CA PRO A 339 -4.96 8.96 6.26
C PRO A 339 -4.92 7.71 5.36
N ILE A 340 -4.62 6.56 5.95
CA ILE A 340 -4.51 5.26 5.25
C ILE A 340 -5.78 4.42 5.40
N ILE A 341 -6.34 4.41 6.63
CA ILE A 341 -7.55 3.66 6.96
C ILE A 341 -8.47 4.56 7.78
N TYR A 342 -9.70 4.70 7.31
CA TYR A 342 -10.70 5.58 7.93
C TYR A 342 -12.13 5.12 7.65
N LEU A 343 -13.08 5.60 8.46
CA LEU A 343 -14.46 5.12 8.52
C LEU A 343 -15.19 5.10 7.18
N THR A 344 -15.04 6.15 6.36
CA THR A 344 -15.70 6.23 5.04
C THR A 344 -15.39 5.02 4.16
N GLN A 345 -14.14 4.50 4.20
CA GLN A 345 -13.77 3.30 3.45
C GLN A 345 -14.59 2.09 3.93
N LEU A 346 -14.71 1.91 5.25
CA LEU A 346 -15.41 0.77 5.85
C LEU A 346 -16.91 0.82 5.58
N LYS A 347 -17.55 1.99 5.69
CA LYS A 347 -18.98 2.16 5.40
C LYS A 347 -19.29 1.78 3.94
N LEU A 348 -18.54 2.30 2.98
CA LEU A 348 -18.74 1.98 1.57
C LEU A 348 -18.36 0.53 1.21
N MET A 349 -17.43 -0.11 1.93
CA MET A 349 -17.17 -1.55 1.77
C MET A 349 -18.31 -2.39 2.33
N ARG A 350 -18.84 -2.03 3.52
CA ARG A 350 -19.96 -2.75 4.13
C ARG A 350 -21.23 -2.59 3.29
N ALA A 351 -21.53 -1.41 2.81
CA ALA A 351 -22.69 -1.15 1.95
C ALA A 351 -22.67 -2.03 0.68
N GLU A 352 -21.54 -2.08 -0.03
CA GLU A 352 -21.42 -2.93 -1.21
C GLU A 352 -21.53 -4.43 -0.83
N ALA A 353 -20.89 -4.84 0.27
CA ALA A 353 -20.92 -6.23 0.72
C ALA A 353 -22.34 -6.68 1.10
N LEU A 354 -23.07 -5.88 1.88
CA LEU A 354 -24.45 -6.19 2.29
C LEU A 354 -25.39 -6.26 1.09
N ALA A 355 -25.27 -5.32 0.15
CA ALA A 355 -26.09 -5.30 -1.05
C ALA A 355 -25.82 -6.52 -1.97
N ILE A 356 -24.55 -6.92 -2.14
CA ILE A 356 -24.19 -8.11 -2.94
C ILE A 356 -24.67 -9.42 -2.27
N LEU A 357 -24.61 -9.48 -0.94
CA LEU A 357 -25.08 -10.64 -0.17
C LEU A 357 -26.62 -10.72 -0.13
N GLY A 358 -27.32 -9.67 -0.50
CA GLY A 358 -28.77 -9.57 -0.30
C GLY A 358 -29.15 -9.58 1.20
N ALA A 359 -28.25 -9.11 2.08
CA ALA A 359 -28.40 -9.13 3.53
C ALA A 359 -28.45 -7.70 4.07
N ASP A 360 -29.39 -7.43 4.98
CA ASP A 360 -29.51 -6.15 5.67
C ASP A 360 -29.37 -4.91 4.75
N LEU A 361 -30.21 -4.88 3.72
CA LEU A 361 -30.23 -3.78 2.74
C LEU A 361 -30.50 -2.39 3.37
N PRO A 362 -31.32 -2.26 4.43
CA PRO A 362 -31.46 -0.98 5.15
C PRO A 362 -30.12 -0.44 5.66
N THR A 363 -29.30 -1.24 6.34
CA THR A 363 -27.97 -0.81 6.80
C THR A 363 -27.04 -0.44 5.63
N ALA A 364 -27.15 -1.14 4.49
CA ALA A 364 -26.38 -0.77 3.29
C ALA A 364 -26.79 0.61 2.74
N ILE A 365 -28.08 0.91 2.72
CA ILE A 365 -28.64 2.19 2.30
C ILE A 365 -28.21 3.30 3.27
N ASP A 366 -28.28 3.07 4.57
CA ASP A 366 -27.86 4.02 5.61
C ASP A 366 -26.37 4.36 5.49
N ASP A 367 -25.52 3.36 5.29
CA ASP A 367 -24.08 3.60 5.10
C ASP A 367 -23.76 4.46 3.88
N VAL A 368 -24.49 4.29 2.78
CA VAL A 368 -24.35 5.12 1.58
C VAL A 368 -24.93 6.52 1.81
N ASN A 369 -26.10 6.61 2.45
CA ASN A 369 -26.77 7.87 2.74
C ASN A 369 -25.95 8.76 3.68
N ASP A 370 -25.28 8.20 4.67
CA ASP A 370 -24.36 8.96 5.53
C ASP A 370 -23.27 9.69 4.72
N ILE A 371 -22.75 9.05 3.68
CA ILE A 371 -21.73 9.65 2.80
C ILE A 371 -22.37 10.71 1.88
N ILE A 372 -23.57 10.45 1.37
CA ILE A 372 -24.31 11.40 0.54
C ILE A 372 -24.70 12.63 1.38
N GLU A 373 -25.27 12.45 2.57
CA GLU A 373 -25.63 13.55 3.47
C GLU A 373 -24.42 14.41 3.82
N ARG A 374 -23.28 13.78 4.12
CA ARG A 374 -22.04 14.51 4.34
C ARG A 374 -21.64 15.32 3.11
N ALA A 375 -21.75 14.77 1.91
CA ALA A 375 -21.39 15.44 0.67
C ALA A 375 -22.30 16.64 0.36
N TYR A 376 -23.59 16.50 0.56
CA TYR A 376 -24.59 17.56 0.28
C TYR A 376 -24.88 18.48 1.47
N GLY A 377 -24.62 18.01 2.69
CA GLY A 377 -24.96 18.73 3.94
C GLY A 377 -26.44 18.64 4.32
N ASN A 378 -27.19 17.75 3.67
CA ASN A 378 -28.59 17.46 3.94
C ASN A 378 -29.00 16.10 3.34
N SER A 379 -30.20 15.61 3.66
CA SER A 379 -30.73 14.31 3.25
C SER A 379 -31.52 14.31 1.92
N ASN A 380 -31.59 15.43 1.20
CA ASN A 380 -32.45 15.55 0.01
C ASN A 380 -32.02 14.61 -1.14
N ASN A 381 -30.79 14.18 -1.16
CA ASN A 381 -30.20 13.29 -2.20
C ASN A 381 -30.05 11.84 -1.72
N ASN A 382 -30.62 11.50 -0.56
CA ASN A 382 -30.55 10.15 -0.02
C ASN A 382 -31.24 9.14 -0.92
N LEU A 383 -30.71 7.94 -0.93
CA LEU A 383 -31.41 6.78 -1.49
C LEU A 383 -32.68 6.50 -0.69
N PRO A 384 -33.82 6.29 -1.37
CA PRO A 384 -35.03 5.83 -0.72
C PRO A 384 -34.82 4.49 0.01
N THR A 385 -35.56 4.27 1.09
CA THR A 385 -35.46 3.04 1.91
C THR A 385 -35.86 1.76 1.15
N ASN A 386 -36.57 1.90 0.06
CA ASN A 386 -37.00 0.80 -0.82
C ASN A 386 -36.06 0.62 -2.04
N THR A 387 -34.88 1.25 -2.04
CA THR A 387 -33.87 1.07 -3.12
C THR A 387 -33.43 -0.39 -3.21
N ILE A 388 -33.44 -0.94 -4.41
CA ILE A 388 -33.05 -2.34 -4.65
C ILE A 388 -31.52 -2.52 -4.61
N ALA A 389 -31.06 -3.73 -4.30
CA ALA A 389 -29.64 -4.03 -4.14
C ALA A 389 -28.74 -3.64 -5.34
N PRO A 390 -29.12 -3.87 -6.62
CA PRO A 390 -28.32 -3.42 -7.76
C PRO A 390 -28.07 -1.91 -7.78
N ASP A 391 -29.06 -1.11 -7.43
CA ASP A 391 -28.94 0.36 -7.40
C ASP A 391 -28.06 0.81 -6.22
N VAL A 392 -28.18 0.16 -5.05
CA VAL A 392 -27.29 0.40 -3.91
C VAL A 392 -25.83 0.12 -4.28
N ILE A 393 -25.56 -0.99 -4.98
CA ILE A 393 -24.20 -1.34 -5.46
C ILE A 393 -23.69 -0.25 -6.41
N LEU A 394 -24.51 0.16 -7.38
CA LEU A 394 -24.12 1.16 -8.37
C LEU A 394 -23.77 2.50 -7.70
N VAL A 395 -24.66 2.96 -6.80
CA VAL A 395 -24.44 4.23 -6.09
C VAL A 395 -23.24 4.12 -5.14
N THR A 396 -23.06 3.02 -4.42
CA THR A 396 -21.89 2.79 -3.55
C THR A 396 -20.59 2.90 -4.34
N ARG A 397 -20.49 2.25 -5.50
CA ARG A 397 -19.31 2.31 -6.37
C ARG A 397 -19.05 3.71 -6.92
N LYS A 398 -20.12 4.47 -7.23
CA LYS A 398 -20.03 5.89 -7.58
C LYS A 398 -19.49 6.71 -6.40
N GLN A 399 -20.04 6.53 -5.19
CA GLN A 399 -19.55 7.23 -3.99
C GLN A 399 -18.06 6.90 -3.72
N ARG A 400 -17.63 5.66 -3.88
CA ARG A 400 -16.21 5.28 -3.76
C ARG A 400 -15.33 6.05 -4.74
N ARG A 401 -15.72 6.20 -6.00
CA ARG A 401 -14.97 6.97 -7.01
C ARG A 401 -14.88 8.46 -6.63
N LEU A 402 -15.95 9.04 -6.08
CA LEU A 402 -16.01 10.46 -5.71
C LEU A 402 -15.29 10.77 -4.38
N GLU A 403 -15.24 9.81 -3.45
CA GLU A 403 -14.58 9.97 -2.14
C GLU A 403 -13.07 9.81 -2.22
N PHE A 404 -12.57 8.91 -3.07
CA PHE A 404 -11.17 8.46 -3.08
C PHE A 404 -10.38 8.83 -4.35
N PRO A 405 -10.65 9.97 -5.03
CA PRO A 405 -9.82 10.36 -6.16
C PRO A 405 -8.39 10.59 -5.69
N THR A 406 -7.42 10.12 -6.46
CA THR A 406 -5.97 10.20 -6.20
C THR A 406 -5.45 9.31 -5.05
N GLU A 407 -6.31 8.55 -4.39
CA GLU A 407 -5.94 7.72 -3.23
C GLU A 407 -5.56 6.27 -3.62
N GLY A 408 -5.47 5.95 -4.91
CA GLY A 408 -5.02 4.65 -5.42
C GLY A 408 -6.04 3.52 -5.30
N VAL A 409 -7.32 3.86 -5.10
CA VAL A 409 -8.38 2.88 -4.86
C VAL A 409 -9.00 2.38 -6.16
N ARG A 410 -9.18 3.27 -7.14
CA ARG A 410 -9.99 3.03 -8.33
C ARG A 410 -9.58 1.80 -9.15
N VAL A 411 -8.30 1.63 -9.46
CA VAL A 411 -7.83 0.48 -10.25
C VAL A 411 -8.06 -0.85 -9.54
N GLN A 412 -7.91 -0.84 -8.21
CA GLN A 412 -8.11 -2.05 -7.40
C GLN A 412 -9.58 -2.44 -7.31
N ASP A 413 -10.49 -1.46 -7.23
CA ASP A 413 -11.94 -1.69 -7.33
C ASP A 413 -12.29 -2.29 -8.71
N LEU A 414 -11.78 -1.72 -9.80
CA LEU A 414 -12.05 -2.22 -11.15
C LEU A 414 -11.51 -3.66 -11.37
N LYS A 415 -10.29 -3.95 -10.89
CA LYS A 415 -9.73 -5.31 -10.95
C LYS A 415 -10.57 -6.31 -10.14
N ARG A 416 -10.99 -5.95 -8.93
CA ARG A 416 -11.84 -6.77 -8.07
C ARG A 416 -13.21 -7.04 -8.70
N ILE A 417 -13.85 -5.99 -9.22
CA ILE A 417 -15.14 -6.07 -9.91
C ILE A 417 -14.99 -6.94 -11.15
N GLY A 418 -13.94 -6.74 -11.94
CA GLY A 418 -13.65 -7.54 -13.12
C GLY A 418 -13.50 -9.03 -12.80
N ALA A 419 -12.72 -9.37 -11.77
CA ALA A 419 -12.55 -10.77 -11.34
C ALA A 419 -13.88 -11.42 -10.91
N LYS A 420 -14.84 -10.66 -10.40
CA LYS A 420 -16.14 -11.14 -9.94
C LYS A 420 -17.20 -11.18 -11.05
N GLU A 421 -17.29 -10.11 -11.85
CA GLU A 421 -18.40 -9.86 -12.77
C GLU A 421 -18.03 -10.15 -14.24
N ASP A 422 -16.74 -10.22 -14.54
CA ASP A 422 -16.19 -10.53 -15.87
C ASP A 422 -15.04 -11.56 -15.79
N PRO A 423 -15.23 -12.70 -15.13
CA PRO A 423 -14.13 -13.65 -14.85
C PRO A 423 -13.48 -14.20 -16.14
N ALA A 424 -14.20 -14.23 -17.25
CA ALA A 424 -13.65 -14.62 -18.55
C ALA A 424 -12.84 -13.51 -19.23
N GLY A 425 -12.85 -12.27 -18.70
CA GLY A 425 -12.22 -11.12 -19.35
C GLY A 425 -12.85 -10.77 -20.70
N ALA A 426 -14.18 -10.90 -20.80
CA ALA A 426 -14.92 -10.66 -22.04
C ALA A 426 -14.98 -9.16 -22.43
N GLY A 427 -14.55 -8.27 -21.54
CA GLY A 427 -14.57 -6.81 -21.75
C GLY A 427 -15.81 -6.14 -21.16
N LEU A 428 -16.51 -6.80 -20.23
CA LEU A 428 -17.60 -6.19 -19.46
C LEU A 428 -17.06 -5.16 -18.46
N VAL A 429 -15.84 -5.39 -17.94
CA VAL A 429 -15.13 -4.47 -17.06
C VAL A 429 -13.84 -4.02 -17.74
N MET A 430 -13.77 -2.72 -18.02
CA MET A 430 -12.65 -2.09 -18.71
C MET A 430 -11.97 -1.08 -17.78
N ILE A 431 -10.64 -0.99 -17.91
CA ILE A 431 -9.81 0.04 -17.29
C ILE A 431 -9.25 0.88 -18.43
N ARG A 432 -9.86 2.02 -18.71
CA ARG A 432 -9.69 2.76 -19.96
C ARG A 432 -10.00 1.85 -21.17
N ASN A 433 -9.02 1.60 -22.03
CA ASN A 433 -9.17 0.74 -23.21
C ASN A 433 -8.69 -0.70 -22.97
N SER A 434 -8.26 -1.04 -21.76
CA SER A 434 -7.73 -2.35 -21.42
C SER A 434 -8.75 -3.19 -20.66
N ARG A 435 -8.78 -4.49 -20.92
CA ARG A 435 -9.56 -5.44 -20.08
C ARG A 435 -8.94 -5.48 -18.68
N TRP A 436 -9.76 -5.70 -17.65
CA TRP A 436 -9.33 -5.72 -16.25
C TRP A 436 -8.19 -6.72 -15.96
N ASN A 437 -8.08 -7.78 -16.74
CA ASN A 437 -7.11 -8.87 -16.61
C ASN A 437 -5.96 -8.82 -17.61
N CYS A 438 -5.76 -7.68 -18.28
CA CYS A 438 -4.68 -7.58 -19.25
C CYS A 438 -3.29 -7.65 -18.57
N PRO A 439 -2.26 -8.24 -19.20
CA PRO A 439 -0.95 -8.47 -18.60
C PRO A 439 -0.31 -7.20 -18.04
N GLY A 440 -0.39 -6.07 -18.74
CA GLY A 440 0.26 -4.82 -18.35
C GLY A 440 -0.35 -4.11 -17.14
N LEU A 441 -1.49 -4.59 -16.62
CA LEU A 441 -2.06 -4.13 -15.35
C LEU A 441 -1.34 -4.72 -14.13
N ALA A 442 -0.42 -5.65 -14.31
CA ALA A 442 0.57 -6.04 -13.32
C ALA A 442 1.91 -5.41 -13.74
N LEU A 443 2.48 -4.52 -12.92
CA LEU A 443 3.73 -3.85 -13.24
C LEU A 443 4.87 -4.87 -13.38
N GLN A 444 5.86 -4.56 -14.24
CA GLN A 444 7.00 -5.44 -14.41
C GLN A 444 7.97 -5.35 -13.23
N PHE A 445 8.59 -6.44 -12.91
CA PHE A 445 9.62 -6.53 -11.87
C PHE A 445 10.94 -5.92 -12.33
N PRO A 446 11.79 -5.44 -11.41
CA PRO A 446 13.08 -4.86 -11.79
C PRO A 446 14.06 -5.90 -12.33
N VAL A 447 14.96 -5.49 -13.22
CA VAL A 447 15.97 -6.35 -13.85
C VAL A 447 16.86 -7.09 -12.82
N ASN A 448 17.04 -6.53 -11.64
CA ASN A 448 17.85 -7.15 -10.56
C ASN A 448 17.24 -8.47 -10.05
N GLU A 449 15.97 -8.75 -10.29
CA GLU A 449 15.36 -10.05 -10.02
C GLU A 449 15.70 -11.11 -11.09
N ASN A 450 16.44 -10.77 -12.15
CA ASN A 450 16.79 -11.70 -13.22
C ASN A 450 17.76 -12.79 -12.73
N THR A 451 17.18 -13.83 -12.14
CA THR A 451 17.89 -15.01 -11.64
C THR A 451 17.27 -16.27 -12.19
N SER A 452 17.95 -17.41 -12.12
CA SER A 452 17.46 -18.70 -12.64
C SER A 452 16.15 -19.19 -12.01
N VAL A 453 15.79 -18.65 -10.84
CA VAL A 453 14.59 -19.07 -10.09
C VAL A 453 13.43 -18.09 -10.21
N PHE A 454 13.64 -16.91 -10.82
CA PHE A 454 12.63 -15.85 -10.93
C PHE A 454 11.92 -15.88 -12.28
N LYS A 455 10.62 -15.63 -12.27
CA LYS A 455 9.81 -15.47 -13.49
C LYS A 455 9.19 -14.09 -13.53
N PHE A 456 9.49 -13.35 -14.58
CA PHE A 456 8.91 -12.02 -14.85
C PHE A 456 7.42 -12.11 -15.23
N ASN A 457 6.71 -10.99 -15.17
CA ASN A 457 5.40 -10.86 -15.79
C ASN A 457 5.53 -10.93 -17.32
N PRO A 458 4.47 -11.33 -18.05
CA PRO A 458 4.48 -11.28 -19.52
C PRO A 458 4.81 -9.88 -20.03
N GLU A 459 5.63 -9.80 -21.08
CA GLU A 459 5.89 -8.57 -21.80
C GLU A 459 4.76 -8.24 -22.78
N GLY A 460 4.74 -7.02 -23.31
CA GLY A 460 3.80 -6.59 -24.34
C GLY A 460 2.69 -5.67 -23.87
N GLY A 461 2.48 -5.56 -22.56
CA GLY A 461 1.48 -4.64 -22.02
C GLY A 461 0.04 -5.08 -22.27
N CYS A 462 -0.83 -4.08 -22.49
CA CYS A 462 -2.25 -4.25 -22.84
C CYS A 462 -2.45 -3.82 -24.29
N GLU A 463 -2.91 -4.71 -25.14
CA GLU A 463 -3.33 -4.44 -26.52
C GLU A 463 -4.78 -3.90 -26.56
#